data_54ca77facca507985b1cbd5f500f91cd
#
_entry.id   54ca77facca507985b1cbd5f500f91cd
#
_cell.length_a   1.000
_cell.length_b   1.000
_cell.length_c   1.000
_cell.angle_alpha   90.00
_cell.angle_beta   90.00
_cell.angle_gamma   90.00
#
_symmetry.space_group_name_H-M   'P 1'
#
loop_
_entity.id
_entity.type
_entity.pdbx_description
1 polymer ?
#
loop_
_entity_poly.entity_id
_entity_poly.type
_entity_poly.pdbx_seq_one_letter_code
_entity_poly.pdbx_strand_id
1 'polypeptide(L)'
;MVRKIDIAIVGAGVSGISAAHHLQHNHRVTLFEQNSRIGGHANTVCVKDKLGQEYDIDTGFIVFNDKNYPLFSNFLNQLNIDIKPTDMSFSYTNKSHNISYAGTPESVIQILKNPRRHTDIKTLFNIYRYSRALKKNT
;
A
#
# COMPACT_ATOMS: atom_id res chain seq x y z
N MET A 1 -23.73 29.35 -15.12
CA MET A 1 -23.78 28.91 -13.70
C MET A 1 -24.07 27.44 -13.67
N VAL A 2 -23.23 26.63 -12.98
CA VAL A 2 -23.50 25.19 -12.79
C VAL A 2 -24.65 25.09 -11.77
N ARG A 3 -25.70 24.32 -12.12
CA ARG A 3 -26.84 24.08 -11.22
C ARG A 3 -26.35 23.22 -10.03
N LYS A 4 -26.48 23.73 -8.81
CA LYS A 4 -26.24 22.94 -7.61
C LYS A 4 -27.29 21.82 -7.49
N ILE A 5 -26.82 20.56 -7.36
CA ILE A 5 -27.66 19.38 -7.12
C ILE A 5 -27.27 18.73 -5.81
N ASP A 6 -28.15 17.91 -5.27
CA ASP A 6 -27.89 17.07 -4.11
C ASP A 6 -27.31 15.74 -4.58
N ILE A 7 -26.17 15.34 -4.01
CA ILE A 7 -25.45 14.10 -4.36
C ILE A 7 -25.29 13.28 -3.10
N ALA A 8 -25.75 12.04 -3.16
CA ALA A 8 -25.50 11.03 -2.15
C ALA A 8 -24.34 10.12 -2.60
N ILE A 9 -23.32 10.00 -1.77
CA ILE A 9 -22.20 9.07 -1.98
C ILE A 9 -22.28 7.97 -0.93
N VAL A 10 -22.29 6.71 -1.37
CA VAL A 10 -22.37 5.55 -0.48
C VAL A 10 -20.99 4.91 -0.37
N GLY A 11 -20.47 4.87 0.85
CA GLY A 11 -19.15 4.36 1.22
C GLY A 11 -18.10 5.47 1.38
N ALA A 12 -17.53 5.58 2.57
CA ALA A 12 -16.49 6.54 2.94
C ALA A 12 -15.08 5.91 2.88
N GLY A 13 -14.81 5.08 1.89
CA GLY A 13 -13.46 4.68 1.50
C GLY A 13 -12.78 5.78 0.67
N VAL A 14 -11.53 5.58 0.27
CA VAL A 14 -10.73 6.56 -0.50
C VAL A 14 -11.49 7.09 -1.72
N SER A 15 -12.17 6.23 -2.47
CA SER A 15 -12.95 6.63 -3.66
C SER A 15 -14.10 7.56 -3.31
N GLY A 16 -14.88 7.23 -2.28
CA GLY A 16 -16.02 8.06 -1.85
C GLY A 16 -15.57 9.40 -1.28
N ILE A 17 -14.51 9.41 -0.47
CA ILE A 17 -13.93 10.62 0.10
C ILE A 17 -13.37 11.53 -1.01
N SER A 18 -12.63 10.96 -1.97
CA SER A 18 -12.10 11.72 -3.10
C SER A 18 -13.22 12.31 -3.97
N ALA A 19 -14.26 11.52 -4.27
CA ALA A 19 -15.43 12.02 -5.01
C ALA A 19 -16.12 13.15 -4.25
N ALA A 20 -16.35 13.00 -2.94
CA ALA A 20 -16.95 14.03 -2.09
C ALA A 20 -16.11 15.32 -2.10
N HIS A 21 -14.79 15.19 -1.96
CA HIS A 21 -13.86 16.32 -1.98
C HIS A 21 -13.97 17.14 -3.27
N HIS A 22 -14.02 16.50 -4.41
CA HIS A 22 -14.10 17.21 -5.70
C HIS A 22 -15.49 17.77 -5.99
N LEU A 23 -16.55 17.07 -5.60
CA LEU A 23 -17.93 17.47 -5.91
C LEU A 23 -18.48 18.58 -4.99
N GLN A 24 -18.01 18.66 -3.73
CA GLN A 24 -18.51 19.63 -2.75
C GLN A 24 -18.33 21.10 -3.15
N HIS A 25 -17.39 21.40 -4.04
CA HIS A 25 -17.16 22.76 -4.53
C HIS A 25 -18.38 23.31 -5.31
N ASN A 26 -19.08 22.44 -6.03
CA ASN A 26 -20.17 22.84 -6.92
C ASN A 26 -21.54 22.27 -6.53
N HIS A 27 -21.58 21.27 -5.64
CA HIS A 27 -22.78 20.54 -5.29
C HIS A 27 -22.95 20.42 -3.77
N ARG A 28 -24.12 19.98 -3.33
CA ARG A 28 -24.35 19.54 -1.95
C ARG A 28 -24.10 18.03 -1.88
N VAL A 29 -23.08 17.64 -1.12
CA VAL A 29 -22.67 16.22 -1.03
C VAL A 29 -22.98 15.69 0.36
N THR A 30 -23.65 14.53 0.41
CA THR A 30 -23.85 13.75 1.63
C THR A 30 -23.14 12.41 1.46
N LEU A 31 -22.22 12.13 2.37
CA LEU A 31 -21.46 10.88 2.39
C LEU A 31 -22.07 9.93 3.43
N PHE A 32 -22.44 8.72 3.00
CA PHE A 32 -23.01 7.68 3.83
C PHE A 32 -21.99 6.58 4.06
N GLU A 33 -21.77 6.19 5.31
CA GLU A 33 -20.90 5.09 5.69
C GLU A 33 -21.63 4.13 6.62
N GLN A 34 -21.50 2.84 6.37
CA GLN A 34 -22.16 1.79 7.17
C GLN A 34 -21.43 1.56 8.49
N ASN A 35 -20.11 1.70 8.50
CA ASN A 35 -19.28 1.47 9.68
C ASN A 35 -19.20 2.74 10.53
N SER A 36 -18.83 2.58 11.79
CA SER A 36 -18.54 3.69 12.70
C SER A 36 -17.23 4.44 12.34
N ARG A 37 -16.47 3.95 11.37
CA ARG A 37 -15.18 4.46 10.95
C ARG A 37 -15.20 4.79 9.45
N ILE A 38 -14.64 5.93 9.07
CA ILE A 38 -14.35 6.30 7.69
C ILE A 38 -12.97 5.78 7.25
N GLY A 39 -12.66 5.82 5.95
CA GLY A 39 -11.38 5.42 5.37
C GLY A 39 -11.43 4.10 4.60
N GLY A 40 -12.42 3.24 4.88
CA GLY A 40 -12.56 1.95 4.18
C GLY A 40 -11.34 1.06 4.42
N HIS A 41 -10.61 0.72 3.34
CA HIS A 41 -9.40 -0.09 3.42
C HIS A 41 -8.21 0.64 4.07
N ALA A 42 -8.11 1.95 3.92
CA ALA A 42 -7.15 2.77 4.64
C ALA A 42 -7.55 2.81 6.13
N ASN A 43 -6.65 2.38 7.01
CA ASN A 43 -6.94 2.28 8.43
C ASN A 43 -5.68 2.42 9.28
N THR A 44 -5.61 3.49 10.04
CA THR A 44 -4.57 3.75 11.03
C THR A 44 -5.10 3.44 12.42
N VAL A 45 -4.36 2.69 13.20
CA VAL A 45 -4.71 2.30 14.56
C VAL A 45 -3.67 2.87 15.52
N CYS A 46 -4.12 3.64 16.49
CA CYS A 46 -3.25 4.10 17.56
C CYS A 46 -3.06 2.97 18.60
N VAL A 47 -1.82 2.62 18.86
CA VAL A 47 -1.44 1.62 19.85
C VAL A 47 -0.49 2.23 20.89
N LYS A 48 -0.55 1.74 22.14
CA LYS A 48 0.37 2.13 23.19
C LYS A 48 1.34 1.01 23.50
N ASP A 49 2.60 1.35 23.64
CA ASP A 49 3.59 0.40 24.14
C ASP A 49 3.50 0.23 25.67
N LYS A 50 4.36 -0.62 26.23
CA LYS A 50 4.42 -0.88 27.67
C LYS A 50 4.83 0.34 28.52
N LEU A 51 5.40 1.34 27.90
CA LEU A 51 5.85 2.60 28.53
C LEU A 51 4.78 3.70 28.41
N GLY A 52 3.64 3.41 27.71
CA GLY A 52 2.57 4.37 27.46
C GLY A 52 2.79 5.27 26.26
N GLN A 53 3.86 5.07 25.49
CA GLN A 53 4.12 5.81 24.26
C GLN A 53 3.13 5.39 23.16
N GLU A 54 2.49 6.37 22.51
CA GLU A 54 1.53 6.16 21.45
C GLU A 54 2.23 6.09 20.08
N TYR A 55 1.74 5.18 19.24
CA TYR A 55 2.18 4.97 17.85
C TYR A 55 0.98 4.81 16.95
N ASP A 56 0.94 5.57 15.86
CA ASP A 56 -0.04 5.40 14.80
C ASP A 56 0.49 4.40 13.79
N ILE A 57 -0.23 3.28 13.64
CA ILE A 57 0.15 2.15 12.79
C ILE A 57 -0.87 1.99 11.69
N ASP A 58 -0.42 2.12 10.45
CA ASP A 58 -1.23 1.82 9.28
C ASP A 58 -1.41 0.31 9.13
N THR A 59 -2.66 -0.15 9.15
CA THR A 59 -3.02 -1.56 9.10
C THR A 59 -3.60 -1.98 7.74
N GLY A 60 -3.96 -1.01 6.89
CA GLY A 60 -4.46 -1.24 5.55
C GLY A 60 -3.97 -0.16 4.60
N PHE A 61 -3.63 -0.54 3.36
CA PHE A 61 -3.05 0.34 2.33
C PHE A 61 -1.84 1.14 2.85
N ILE A 62 -0.88 0.41 3.40
CA ILE A 62 0.27 0.96 4.12
C ILE A 62 1.33 1.63 3.25
N VAL A 63 1.34 1.36 1.93
CA VAL A 63 2.32 1.92 0.99
C VAL A 63 1.71 2.17 -0.38
N PHE A 64 2.19 3.17 -1.07
CA PHE A 64 1.89 3.45 -2.48
C PHE A 64 3.13 4.04 -3.16
N ASN A 65 3.08 4.24 -4.47
CA ASN A 65 4.12 4.95 -5.23
C ASN A 65 3.48 5.88 -6.27
N ASP A 66 4.14 6.98 -6.56
CA ASP A 66 3.63 8.03 -7.44
C ASP A 66 3.42 7.57 -8.88
N LYS A 67 4.22 6.62 -9.34
CA LYS A 67 4.12 6.09 -10.71
C LYS A 67 2.81 5.35 -10.94
N ASN A 68 2.37 4.54 -9.96
CA ASN A 68 1.16 3.71 -10.10
C ASN A 68 -0.09 4.41 -9.58
N TYR A 69 0.08 5.41 -8.71
CA TYR A 69 -1.02 6.12 -8.04
C TYR A 69 -0.93 7.66 -8.18
N PRO A 70 -0.76 8.20 -9.42
CA PRO A 70 -0.54 9.64 -9.60
C PRO A 70 -1.72 10.50 -9.11
N LEU A 71 -2.96 10.03 -9.32
CA LEU A 71 -4.15 10.75 -8.86
C LEU A 71 -4.28 10.75 -7.34
N PHE A 72 -3.87 9.66 -6.69
CA PHE A 72 -3.87 9.56 -5.23
C PHE A 72 -2.80 10.45 -4.62
N SER A 73 -1.58 10.46 -5.18
CA SER A 73 -0.52 11.38 -4.77
C SER A 73 -0.95 12.85 -4.88
N ASN A 74 -1.58 13.22 -5.99
CA ASN A 74 -2.14 14.57 -6.16
C ASN A 74 -3.22 14.89 -5.13
N PHE A 75 -4.08 13.93 -4.82
CA PHE A 75 -5.14 14.12 -3.82
C PHE A 75 -4.56 14.36 -2.42
N LEU A 76 -3.56 13.58 -2.01
CA LEU A 76 -2.87 13.78 -0.73
C LEU A 76 -2.18 15.15 -0.66
N ASN A 77 -1.52 15.57 -1.76
CA ASN A 77 -0.89 16.87 -1.87
C ASN A 77 -1.90 18.03 -1.75
N GLN A 78 -3.09 17.92 -2.36
CA GLN A 78 -4.16 18.90 -2.23
C GLN A 78 -4.67 19.04 -0.79
N LEU A 79 -4.63 17.96 -0.04
CA LEU A 79 -5.03 17.92 1.37
C LEU A 79 -3.89 18.29 2.33
N ASN A 80 -2.68 18.57 1.82
CA ASN A 80 -1.45 18.80 2.61
C ASN A 80 -1.18 17.67 3.59
N ILE A 81 -1.36 16.40 3.16
CA ILE A 81 -1.06 15.22 3.96
C ILE A 81 0.43 14.90 3.83
N ASP A 82 1.10 14.77 4.96
CA ASP A 82 2.51 14.39 5.02
C ASP A 82 2.70 12.94 4.55
N ILE A 83 3.63 12.77 3.60
CA ILE A 83 3.99 11.46 3.05
C ILE A 83 5.41 11.13 3.50
N LYS A 84 5.58 9.97 4.13
CA LYS A 84 6.88 9.50 4.58
C LYS A 84 7.47 8.52 3.56
N PRO A 85 8.68 8.78 3.02
CA PRO A 85 9.38 7.80 2.19
C PRO A 85 9.66 6.52 2.97
N THR A 86 9.48 5.38 2.32
CA THR A 86 9.76 4.08 2.91
C THR A 86 10.28 3.11 1.85
N ASP A 87 11.10 2.16 2.27
CA ASP A 87 11.55 1.06 1.43
C ASP A 87 10.58 -0.09 1.56
N MET A 88 10.13 -0.59 0.40
CA MET A 88 9.30 -1.77 0.35
C MET A 88 10.16 -2.99 0.02
N SER A 89 10.27 -3.90 0.97
CA SER A 89 10.94 -5.19 0.79
C SER A 89 9.95 -6.33 1.03
N PHE A 90 10.28 -7.50 0.51
CA PHE A 90 9.55 -8.71 0.83
C PHE A 90 10.49 -9.78 1.34
N SER A 91 9.98 -10.68 2.16
CA SER A 91 10.69 -11.87 2.60
C SER A 91 9.83 -13.11 2.42
N TYR A 92 10.48 -14.22 2.22
CA TYR A 92 9.84 -15.54 2.15
C TYR A 92 10.54 -16.51 3.09
N THR A 93 9.75 -17.22 3.88
CA THR A 93 10.26 -18.27 4.77
C THR A 93 9.43 -19.53 4.61
N ASN A 94 10.10 -20.65 4.34
CA ASN A 94 9.52 -21.99 4.32
C ASN A 94 10.26 -22.87 5.34
N LYS A 95 9.61 -23.09 6.48
CA LYS A 95 10.21 -23.88 7.59
C LYS A 95 10.42 -25.34 7.23
N SER A 96 9.52 -25.94 6.45
CA SER A 96 9.60 -27.34 6.04
C SER A 96 10.82 -27.67 5.18
N HIS A 97 11.27 -26.70 4.38
CA HIS A 97 12.42 -26.82 3.51
C HIS A 97 13.65 -26.04 4.00
N ASN A 98 13.54 -25.41 5.18
CA ASN A 98 14.57 -24.54 5.75
C ASN A 98 15.05 -23.46 4.77
N ILE A 99 14.10 -22.85 4.04
CA ILE A 99 14.34 -21.80 3.07
C ILE A 99 13.89 -20.47 3.68
N SER A 100 14.77 -19.47 3.69
CA SER A 100 14.42 -18.10 4.06
C SER A 100 15.24 -17.14 3.23
N TYR A 101 14.58 -16.18 2.58
CA TYR A 101 15.25 -15.08 1.87
C TYR A 101 14.44 -13.80 1.95
N ALA A 102 15.12 -12.68 1.78
CA ALA A 102 14.52 -11.38 1.62
C ALA A 102 14.87 -10.81 0.24
N GLY A 103 14.05 -9.90 -0.27
CA GLY A 103 14.27 -9.25 -1.57
C GLY A 103 15.35 -8.15 -1.52
N THR A 104 16.44 -8.39 -0.79
CA THR A 104 17.55 -7.44 -0.65
C THR A 104 18.82 -7.98 -1.32
N PRO A 105 19.72 -7.11 -1.81
CA PRO A 105 21.00 -7.54 -2.42
C PRO A 105 21.84 -8.42 -1.48
N GLU A 106 21.83 -8.13 -0.18
CA GLU A 106 22.58 -8.87 0.84
C GLU A 106 22.09 -10.33 0.96
N SER A 107 20.78 -10.53 0.89
CA SER A 107 20.18 -11.87 0.89
C SER A 107 20.56 -12.67 -0.34
N VAL A 108 20.63 -12.05 -1.51
CA VAL A 108 21.10 -12.69 -2.75
C VAL A 108 22.55 -13.13 -2.59
N ILE A 109 23.42 -12.26 -2.05
CA ILE A 109 24.83 -12.59 -1.79
C ILE A 109 24.95 -13.75 -0.79
N GLN A 110 24.14 -13.78 0.27
CA GLN A 110 24.14 -14.87 1.25
C GLN A 110 23.73 -16.22 0.61
N ILE A 111 22.73 -16.22 -0.27
CA ILE A 111 22.31 -17.43 -1.01
C ILE A 111 23.44 -17.92 -1.90
N LEU A 112 24.13 -17.03 -2.61
CA LEU A 112 25.24 -17.39 -3.50
C LEU A 112 26.47 -17.92 -2.74
N LYS A 113 26.72 -17.45 -1.52
CA LYS A 113 27.81 -17.91 -0.66
C LYS A 113 27.56 -19.26 -0.03
N ASN A 114 26.33 -19.79 -0.05
CA ASN A 114 25.99 -21.07 0.57
C ASN A 114 25.65 -22.15 -0.47
N PRO A 115 26.64 -22.90 -0.99
CA PRO A 115 26.47 -23.83 -2.11
C PRO A 115 25.54 -25.02 -1.82
N ARG A 116 25.17 -25.27 -0.56
CA ARG A 116 24.23 -26.33 -0.18
C ARG A 116 22.76 -25.98 -0.45
N ARG A 117 22.48 -24.78 -0.93
CA ARG A 117 21.12 -24.25 -1.20
C ARG A 117 20.76 -24.21 -2.69
N HIS A 118 20.97 -25.30 -3.42
CA HIS A 118 20.62 -25.39 -4.85
C HIS A 118 19.14 -25.04 -5.14
N THR A 119 18.24 -25.31 -4.21
CA THR A 119 16.82 -25.01 -4.35
C THR A 119 16.57 -23.49 -4.35
N ASP A 120 17.34 -22.75 -3.54
CA ASP A 120 17.21 -21.29 -3.43
C ASP A 120 17.66 -20.60 -4.73
N ILE A 121 18.72 -21.11 -5.36
CA ILE A 121 19.22 -20.59 -6.66
C ILE A 121 18.18 -20.82 -7.77
N LYS A 122 17.57 -22.00 -7.82
CA LYS A 122 16.49 -22.29 -8.79
C LYS A 122 15.29 -21.34 -8.57
N THR A 123 14.94 -21.07 -7.33
CA THR A 123 13.85 -20.17 -6.97
C THR A 123 14.16 -18.75 -7.43
N LEU A 124 15.37 -18.23 -7.16
CA LEU A 124 15.80 -16.90 -7.64
C LEU A 124 15.77 -16.80 -9.17
N PHE A 125 16.24 -17.85 -9.85
CA PHE A 125 16.21 -17.87 -11.32
C PHE A 125 14.78 -17.88 -11.86
N ASN A 126 13.86 -18.60 -11.23
CA ASN A 126 12.45 -18.60 -11.62
C ASN A 126 11.78 -17.26 -11.37
N ILE A 127 12.05 -16.60 -10.24
CA ILE A 127 11.57 -15.24 -9.95
C ILE A 127 12.09 -14.26 -11.00
N TYR A 128 13.38 -14.31 -11.35
CA TYR A 128 13.96 -13.48 -12.38
C TYR A 128 13.30 -13.71 -13.76
N ARG A 129 13.11 -14.97 -14.16
CA ARG A 129 12.42 -15.32 -15.42
C ARG A 129 10.99 -14.78 -15.43
N TYR A 130 10.25 -14.94 -14.34
CA TYR A 130 8.88 -14.45 -14.22
C TYR A 130 8.82 -12.91 -14.32
N SER A 131 9.66 -12.20 -13.57
CA SER A 131 9.71 -10.74 -13.62
C SER A 131 10.10 -10.20 -15.00
N ARG A 132 10.99 -10.91 -15.74
CA ARG A 132 11.35 -10.56 -17.11
C ARG A 132 10.22 -10.81 -18.12
N ALA A 133 9.43 -11.88 -17.90
CA ALA A 133 8.26 -12.19 -18.73
C ALA A 133 7.15 -11.13 -18.58
N LEU A 134 6.92 -10.66 -17.36
CA LEU A 134 5.96 -9.58 -17.10
C LEU A 134 6.36 -8.27 -17.78
N LYS A 135 7.65 -7.91 -17.78
CA LYS A 135 8.14 -6.68 -18.44
C LYS A 135 8.05 -6.69 -19.97
N LYS A 136 7.90 -7.86 -20.59
CA LYS A 136 7.73 -7.96 -22.05
C LYS A 136 6.28 -7.78 -22.51
N ASN A 137 5.33 -7.88 -21.59
CA ASN A 137 3.90 -7.80 -21.87
C ASN A 137 3.26 -6.47 -21.39
N THR A 138 4.09 -5.54 -20.95
CA THR A 138 3.77 -4.13 -20.66
C THR A 138 4.52 -3.20 -21.61
#